data_6f4267f0a5c8e7a5dc9b6fe3b2ef4050
#
_entry.id   6f4267f0a5c8e7a5dc9b6fe3b2ef4050
#
_cell.length_a   1.000
_cell.length_b   1.000
_cell.length_c   1.000
_cell.angle_alpha   90.00
_cell.angle_beta   90.00
_cell.angle_gamma   90.00
#
_symmetry.space_group_name_H-M   'P 1'
#
loop_
_entity.id
_entity.type
_entity.pdbx_description
1 polymer ?
#
loop_
_entity_poly.entity_id
_entity_poly.type
_entity_poly.pdbx_seq_one_letter_code
_entity_poly.pdbx_strand_id
1 'polypeptide(L)'
;MAHSTTARLRHQIFRLNQGEQADLDFGLGEILPPEDLALILTEEGATWKTIIYTPLLTTWAFLWQMLSPDRSCRAAVKRIAAWLSSQGKKLANDKDDPYIKARQRLPETVPLRLMKHIGRRCHERAEDAWRWCNRTVKSVDGSMVSMADTSANQAEYPQSRSQAPGLGFPLARLVVVFCLATGVVLESAIGPARGKKTGENTLFRSLWDSLDPGDVVLADRCYCSYFDIAMLKRRGIDVVFRLHQQRKCDFRCGRRLGREDQIVTWARPGRPAWMDKATYEQIPETLEVRQLRVRVETRGFRTRVVDVVTTLLDAEIYTKAQIASLYRQRWHAELDLRSIKVVLGMDVLRCKTPAMVRKEIGMTLAAYNVIRALMVRAARKHDRIPRRLSFKGALQSLLGFAEKLRESSAEKRDWLWEIILEGIANDEVGNRPDRIEPRARKRRPKPYPLLTKPRKQARDALRKAS
;
A
#
# COMPACT_ATOMS: atom_id res chain seq x y z
N MET A 1 -7.59 -30.30 -23.15
CA MET A 1 -6.78 -30.54 -21.89
C MET A 1 -7.06 -29.52 -20.78
N ALA A 2 -7.57 -28.32 -21.05
CA ALA A 2 -7.90 -27.30 -20.02
C ALA A 2 -9.08 -27.68 -19.10
N HIS A 3 -10.09 -28.39 -19.57
CA HIS A 3 -11.25 -28.80 -18.76
C HIS A 3 -10.90 -29.80 -17.61
N SER A 4 -9.86 -30.60 -17.76
CA SER A 4 -9.44 -31.55 -16.74
C SER A 4 -8.78 -30.90 -15.51
N THR A 5 -8.10 -29.76 -15.71
CA THR A 5 -7.39 -29.03 -14.63
C THR A 5 -8.40 -28.29 -13.75
N THR A 6 -9.40 -27.65 -14.35
CA THR A 6 -10.45 -26.91 -13.63
C THR A 6 -11.35 -27.85 -12.83
N ALA A 7 -11.69 -29.04 -13.38
CA ALA A 7 -12.47 -30.03 -12.67
C ALA A 7 -11.71 -30.66 -11.49
N ARG A 8 -10.40 -30.91 -11.64
CA ARG A 8 -9.55 -31.43 -10.55
C ARG A 8 -9.34 -30.37 -9.44
N LEU A 9 -9.24 -29.11 -9.79
CA LEU A 9 -9.15 -28.02 -8.82
C LEU A 9 -10.47 -27.84 -8.06
N ARG A 10 -11.61 -27.89 -8.76
CA ARG A 10 -12.95 -27.92 -8.13
C ARG A 10 -13.10 -29.12 -7.18
N HIS A 11 -12.58 -30.28 -7.54
CA HIS A 11 -12.60 -31.46 -6.68
C HIS A 11 -11.62 -31.32 -5.48
N GLN A 12 -10.49 -30.66 -5.65
CA GLN A 12 -9.61 -30.29 -4.52
C GLN A 12 -10.27 -29.24 -3.63
N ILE A 13 -10.89 -28.21 -4.20
CA ILE A 13 -11.71 -27.22 -3.49
C ILE A 13 -12.86 -27.91 -2.74
N PHE A 14 -13.55 -28.86 -3.37
CA PHE A 14 -14.62 -29.63 -2.76
C PHE A 14 -14.14 -30.52 -1.59
N ARG A 15 -13.00 -31.20 -1.71
CA ARG A 15 -12.38 -31.95 -0.60
C ARG A 15 -11.89 -31.05 0.53
N LEU A 16 -11.40 -29.87 0.17
CA LEU A 16 -10.99 -28.86 1.13
C LEU A 16 -12.20 -28.21 1.83
N ASN A 17 -13.38 -28.16 1.20
CA ASN A 17 -14.64 -27.64 1.79
C ASN A 17 -15.31 -28.62 2.75
N GLN A 18 -14.89 -29.88 2.80
CA GLN A 18 -15.50 -30.90 3.69
C GLN A 18 -14.83 -31.03 5.06
N GLY A 19 -14.29 -29.98 5.64
CA GLY A 19 -13.87 -29.97 7.05
C GLY A 19 -12.40 -29.67 7.34
N GLU A 20 -11.50 -29.73 6.35
CA GLU A 20 -10.09 -29.42 6.56
C GLU A 20 -9.73 -27.94 6.29
N GLN A 21 -10.65 -27.15 5.74
CA GLN A 21 -10.36 -25.80 5.24
C GLN A 21 -10.74 -24.64 6.18
N ALA A 22 -11.70 -24.83 7.04
CA ALA A 22 -12.13 -23.76 7.97
C ALA A 22 -10.98 -23.26 8.87
N ASP A 23 -9.89 -24.02 8.95
CA ASP A 23 -8.75 -23.71 9.81
C ASP A 23 -7.54 -23.14 9.05
N LEU A 24 -7.50 -23.23 7.71
CA LEU A 24 -6.39 -22.70 6.90
C LEU A 24 -6.40 -21.19 6.79
N ASP A 25 -7.56 -20.59 6.77
CA ASP A 25 -7.75 -19.15 6.63
C ASP A 25 -7.43 -18.38 7.93
N PHE A 26 -7.22 -19.11 9.02
CA PHE A 26 -6.98 -18.53 10.35
C PHE A 26 -8.07 -17.51 10.76
N GLY A 27 -9.32 -17.76 10.35
CA GLY A 27 -10.45 -16.88 10.59
C GLY A 27 -10.57 -15.68 9.65
N LEU A 28 -9.73 -15.57 8.61
CA LEU A 28 -9.80 -14.48 7.63
C LEU A 28 -10.74 -14.77 6.45
N GLY A 29 -11.45 -15.90 6.43
CA GLY A 29 -12.32 -16.33 5.35
C GLY A 29 -13.41 -15.33 4.98
N GLU A 30 -13.89 -14.54 5.92
CA GLU A 30 -14.85 -13.49 5.62
C GLU A 30 -14.26 -12.30 4.85
N ILE A 31 -12.97 -12.03 5.01
CA ILE A 31 -12.24 -10.97 4.31
C ILE A 31 -11.74 -11.48 2.98
N LEU A 32 -11.20 -12.68 2.99
CA LEU A 32 -10.66 -13.38 1.83
C LEU A 32 -11.22 -14.80 1.82
N PRO A 33 -12.38 -15.02 1.19
CA PRO A 33 -12.94 -16.36 1.03
C PRO A 33 -11.93 -17.31 0.37
N PRO A 34 -11.79 -18.54 0.86
CA PRO A 34 -10.87 -19.51 0.27
C PRO A 34 -11.07 -19.75 -1.23
N GLU A 35 -12.32 -19.68 -1.68
CA GLU A 35 -12.70 -19.79 -3.09
C GLU A 35 -12.15 -18.64 -3.94
N ASP A 36 -12.17 -17.40 -3.44
CA ASP A 36 -11.61 -16.23 -4.12
C ASP A 36 -10.08 -16.39 -4.26
N LEU A 37 -9.41 -16.83 -3.19
CA LEU A 37 -7.97 -17.09 -3.24
C LEU A 37 -7.63 -18.24 -4.20
N ALA A 38 -8.41 -19.33 -4.21
CA ALA A 38 -8.22 -20.44 -5.13
C ALA A 38 -8.42 -20.01 -6.58
N LEU A 39 -9.40 -19.14 -6.86
CA LEU A 39 -9.62 -18.57 -8.18
C LEU A 39 -8.42 -17.72 -8.63
N ILE A 40 -7.93 -16.82 -7.78
CA ILE A 40 -6.74 -16.00 -8.06
C ILE A 40 -5.54 -16.90 -8.38
N LEU A 41 -5.29 -17.93 -7.58
CA LEU A 41 -4.19 -18.85 -7.80
C LEU A 41 -4.30 -19.60 -9.13
N THR A 42 -5.52 -19.97 -9.52
CA THR A 42 -5.77 -20.67 -10.79
C THR A 42 -5.54 -19.74 -11.98
N GLU A 43 -6.12 -18.54 -11.95
CA GLU A 43 -5.98 -17.53 -13.01
C GLU A 43 -4.52 -17.13 -13.23
N GLU A 44 -3.74 -17.04 -12.16
CA GLU A 44 -2.31 -16.70 -12.22
C GLU A 44 -1.40 -17.91 -12.47
N GLY A 45 -1.95 -19.09 -12.76
CA GLY A 45 -1.20 -20.30 -13.11
C GLY A 45 -0.39 -20.89 -11.94
N ALA A 46 -0.76 -20.58 -10.70
CA ALA A 46 -0.11 -21.16 -9.51
C ALA A 46 -0.52 -22.61 -9.31
N THR A 47 -0.02 -23.50 -10.17
CA THR A 47 -0.37 -24.91 -10.16
C THR A 47 0.88 -25.79 -9.98
N TRP A 48 1.08 -26.32 -8.78
CA TRP A 48 2.08 -27.38 -8.54
C TRP A 48 1.53 -28.42 -7.57
N LYS A 49 2.05 -29.62 -7.66
CA LYS A 49 1.66 -30.72 -6.78
C LYS A 49 2.71 -30.85 -5.68
N THR A 50 2.30 -30.70 -4.45
CA THR A 50 3.09 -31.09 -3.26
C THR A 50 2.14 -31.58 -2.18
N ILE A 51 2.67 -32.34 -1.22
CA ILE A 51 1.87 -32.90 -0.12
C ILE A 51 1.55 -31.80 0.89
N ILE A 52 2.49 -30.87 1.18
CA ILE A 52 2.35 -29.89 2.26
C ILE A 52 2.25 -28.46 1.70
N TYR A 53 3.28 -27.98 1.03
CA TYR A 53 3.36 -26.59 0.58
C TYR A 53 2.59 -26.37 -0.74
N THR A 54 1.27 -26.60 -0.71
CA THR A 54 0.38 -26.30 -1.83
C THR A 54 0.39 -24.79 -2.13
N PRO A 55 -0.04 -24.35 -3.33
CA PRO A 55 -0.20 -22.92 -3.63
C PRO A 55 -1.03 -22.18 -2.57
N LEU A 56 -2.14 -22.79 -2.15
CA LEU A 56 -3.07 -22.23 -1.18
C LEU A 56 -2.38 -22.05 0.19
N LEU A 57 -1.83 -23.13 0.78
CA LEU A 57 -1.14 -23.05 2.06
C LEU A 57 0.06 -22.11 2.01
N THR A 58 0.82 -22.11 0.90
CA THR A 58 1.97 -21.23 0.72
C THR A 58 1.54 -19.75 0.75
N THR A 59 0.44 -19.42 0.08
CA THR A 59 -0.08 -18.04 0.02
C THR A 59 -0.60 -17.59 1.39
N TRP A 60 -1.39 -18.42 2.08
CA TRP A 60 -1.84 -18.14 3.45
C TRP A 60 -0.68 -17.97 4.42
N ALA A 61 0.28 -18.89 4.39
CA ALA A 61 1.46 -18.79 5.25
C ALA A 61 2.28 -17.52 4.96
N PHE A 62 2.38 -17.11 3.70
CA PHE A 62 3.08 -15.88 3.32
C PHE A 62 2.33 -14.63 3.78
N LEU A 63 1.01 -14.60 3.64
CA LEU A 63 0.18 -13.51 4.14
C LEU A 63 0.34 -13.35 5.67
N TRP A 64 0.21 -14.44 6.41
CA TRP A 64 0.41 -14.45 7.86
C TRP A 64 1.84 -14.12 8.29
N GLN A 65 2.83 -14.49 7.49
CA GLN A 65 4.21 -14.09 7.71
C GLN A 65 4.35 -12.57 7.68
N MET A 66 3.65 -11.88 6.78
CA MET A 66 3.69 -10.41 6.70
C MET A 66 2.93 -9.72 7.84
N LEU A 67 1.88 -10.33 8.36
CA LEU A 67 1.13 -9.84 9.52
C LEU A 67 1.89 -10.03 10.84
N SER A 68 2.80 -11.01 10.90
CA SER A 68 3.49 -11.39 12.14
C SER A 68 4.63 -10.44 12.50
N PRO A 69 4.89 -10.20 13.79
CA PRO A 69 6.05 -9.42 14.24
C PRO A 69 7.38 -10.06 13.80
N ASP A 70 7.51 -11.39 13.93
CA ASP A 70 8.61 -12.15 13.34
C ASP A 70 8.22 -12.61 11.93
N ARG A 71 8.76 -11.92 10.94
CA ARG A 71 8.54 -12.18 9.51
C ARG A 71 9.58 -13.13 8.92
N SER A 72 10.26 -13.93 9.73
CA SER A 72 11.19 -14.95 9.22
C SER A 72 10.46 -16.12 8.59
N CYS A 73 11.10 -16.78 7.61
CA CYS A 73 10.59 -18.02 7.04
C CYS A 73 10.52 -19.12 8.10
N ARG A 74 11.46 -19.10 9.06
CA ARG A 74 11.49 -20.04 10.17
C ARG A 74 10.23 -19.95 11.04
N ALA A 75 9.80 -18.74 11.40
CA ALA A 75 8.58 -18.53 12.17
C ALA A 75 7.33 -18.99 11.39
N ALA A 76 7.28 -18.72 10.08
CA ALA A 76 6.20 -19.23 9.23
C ALA A 76 6.13 -20.76 9.20
N VAL A 77 7.27 -21.45 9.05
CA VAL A 77 7.34 -22.91 9.09
C VAL A 77 6.89 -23.48 10.44
N LYS A 78 7.30 -22.86 11.56
CA LYS A 78 6.85 -23.27 12.90
C LYS A 78 5.32 -23.14 13.06
N ARG A 79 4.72 -22.09 12.50
CA ARG A 79 3.26 -21.92 12.50
C ARG A 79 2.57 -22.99 11.64
N ILE A 80 3.11 -23.33 10.47
CA ILE A 80 2.61 -24.43 9.64
C ILE A 80 2.71 -25.76 10.39
N ALA A 81 3.83 -26.02 11.07
CA ALA A 81 4.00 -27.22 11.86
C ALA A 81 2.96 -27.33 12.99
N ALA A 82 2.72 -26.24 13.72
CA ALA A 82 1.69 -26.18 14.76
C ALA A 82 0.28 -26.44 14.19
N TRP A 83 -0.03 -25.84 13.03
CA TRP A 83 -1.30 -26.08 12.35
C TRP A 83 -1.45 -27.53 11.88
N LEU A 84 -0.41 -28.16 11.27
CA LEU A 84 -0.44 -29.57 10.90
C LEU A 84 -0.61 -30.47 12.12
N SER A 85 0.02 -30.15 13.24
CA SER A 85 -0.11 -30.92 14.48
C SER A 85 -1.53 -30.88 15.04
N SER A 86 -2.26 -29.76 14.92
CA SER A 86 -3.67 -29.69 15.31
C SER A 86 -4.57 -30.57 14.42
N GLN A 87 -4.11 -30.92 13.22
CA GLN A 87 -4.77 -31.84 12.28
C GLN A 87 -4.31 -33.30 12.46
N GLY A 88 -3.57 -33.62 13.54
CA GLY A 88 -3.00 -34.94 13.74
C GLY A 88 -1.86 -35.33 12.75
N LYS A 89 -1.34 -34.34 12.00
CA LYS A 89 -0.29 -34.53 10.99
C LYS A 89 1.04 -34.00 11.51
N LYS A 90 2.13 -34.63 11.18
CA LYS A 90 3.49 -34.17 11.54
C LYS A 90 4.23 -33.64 10.31
N LEU A 91 4.87 -32.48 10.46
CA LEU A 91 5.78 -31.97 9.45
C LEU A 91 7.05 -32.84 9.44
N ALA A 92 7.32 -33.52 8.30
CA ALA A 92 8.46 -34.42 8.18
C ALA A 92 9.82 -33.71 8.27
N ASN A 93 9.86 -32.44 7.89
CA ASN A 93 11.07 -31.63 7.93
C ASN A 93 10.69 -30.18 8.30
N ASP A 94 11.24 -29.67 9.42
CA ASP A 94 10.98 -28.32 9.94
C ASP A 94 11.96 -27.26 9.42
N LYS A 95 12.81 -27.59 8.42
CA LYS A 95 13.67 -26.61 7.74
C LYS A 95 12.83 -25.67 6.89
N ASP A 96 13.32 -24.46 6.70
CA ASP A 96 12.63 -23.41 5.96
C ASP A 96 12.83 -23.48 4.43
N ASP A 97 13.82 -24.24 3.93
CA ASP A 97 14.08 -24.39 2.49
C ASP A 97 12.88 -24.84 1.65
N PRO A 98 12.07 -25.85 2.04
CA PRO A 98 10.89 -26.23 1.27
C PRO A 98 9.86 -25.13 1.14
N TYR A 99 9.63 -24.36 2.20
CA TYR A 99 8.74 -23.19 2.20
C TYR A 99 9.29 -22.05 1.33
N ILE A 100 10.60 -21.77 1.43
CA ILE A 100 11.26 -20.76 0.59
C ILE A 100 11.10 -21.12 -0.90
N LYS A 101 11.33 -22.38 -1.27
CA LYS A 101 11.14 -22.88 -2.64
C LYS A 101 9.68 -22.77 -3.11
N ALA A 102 8.72 -23.06 -2.23
CA ALA A 102 7.29 -22.88 -2.54
C ALA A 102 6.94 -21.42 -2.82
N ARG A 103 7.41 -20.48 -1.99
CA ARG A 103 7.26 -19.04 -2.23
C ARG A 103 7.93 -18.58 -3.54
N GLN A 104 9.06 -19.17 -3.91
CA GLN A 104 9.73 -18.88 -5.19
C GLN A 104 8.91 -19.34 -6.39
N ARG A 105 8.18 -20.48 -6.29
CA ARG A 105 7.28 -20.98 -7.34
C ARG A 105 6.01 -20.12 -7.51
N LEU A 106 5.57 -19.44 -6.46
CA LEU A 106 4.38 -18.58 -6.54
C LEU A 106 4.60 -17.50 -7.62
N PRO A 107 3.70 -17.32 -8.60
CA PRO A 107 3.81 -16.24 -9.57
C PRO A 107 3.91 -14.85 -8.90
N GLU A 108 4.66 -13.93 -9.50
CA GLU A 108 4.83 -12.58 -8.94
C GLU A 108 3.54 -11.78 -8.93
N THR A 109 2.61 -12.13 -9.80
CA THR A 109 1.31 -11.48 -9.93
C THR A 109 0.35 -11.83 -8.79
N VAL A 110 0.46 -13.01 -8.19
CA VAL A 110 -0.46 -13.48 -7.13
C VAL A 110 -0.56 -12.50 -5.94
N PRO A 111 0.54 -12.04 -5.31
CA PRO A 111 0.45 -11.09 -4.21
C PRO A 111 -0.21 -9.77 -4.59
N LEU A 112 0.04 -9.27 -5.82
CA LEU A 112 -0.57 -8.04 -6.31
C LEU A 112 -2.07 -8.22 -6.60
N ARG A 113 -2.46 -9.33 -7.23
CA ARG A 113 -3.86 -9.67 -7.47
C ARG A 113 -4.64 -9.79 -6.16
N LEU A 114 -4.02 -10.42 -5.16
CA LEU A 114 -4.60 -10.55 -3.82
C LEU A 114 -4.82 -9.19 -3.17
N MET A 115 -3.82 -8.31 -3.21
CA MET A 115 -3.91 -6.94 -2.71
C MET A 115 -5.05 -6.17 -3.39
N LYS A 116 -5.12 -6.22 -4.74
CA LYS A 116 -6.17 -5.56 -5.53
C LYS A 116 -7.56 -6.12 -5.22
N HIS A 117 -7.69 -7.44 -5.11
CA HIS A 117 -8.96 -8.10 -4.80
C HIS A 117 -9.53 -7.64 -3.46
N ILE A 118 -8.74 -7.70 -2.39
CA ILE A 118 -9.16 -7.23 -1.05
C ILE A 118 -9.44 -5.73 -1.08
N GLY A 119 -8.57 -4.94 -1.72
CA GLY A 119 -8.72 -3.49 -1.84
C GLY A 119 -10.02 -3.10 -2.54
N ARG A 120 -10.34 -3.72 -3.67
CA ARG A 120 -11.57 -3.47 -4.45
C ARG A 120 -12.82 -3.79 -3.63
N ARG A 121 -12.88 -4.97 -3.02
CA ARG A 121 -14.03 -5.35 -2.17
C ARG A 121 -14.28 -4.37 -1.03
N CYS A 122 -13.22 -3.85 -0.41
CA CYS A 122 -13.35 -2.84 0.63
C CYS A 122 -13.77 -1.48 0.08
N HIS A 123 -13.26 -1.10 -1.08
CA HIS A 123 -13.60 0.15 -1.76
C HIS A 123 -15.08 0.19 -2.15
N GLU A 124 -15.58 -0.88 -2.73
CA GLU A 124 -17.00 -1.04 -3.12
C GLU A 124 -17.95 -1.01 -1.93
N ARG A 125 -17.47 -1.41 -0.75
CA ARG A 125 -18.24 -1.39 0.52
C ARG A 125 -18.13 -0.07 1.28
N ALA A 126 -17.46 0.95 0.73
CA ALA A 126 -17.38 2.27 1.35
C ALA A 126 -18.76 2.92 1.40
N GLU A 127 -19.16 3.36 2.58
CA GLU A 127 -20.43 4.06 2.78
C GLU A 127 -20.37 5.48 2.23
N ASP A 128 -21.51 6.01 1.79
CA ASP A 128 -21.58 7.37 1.22
C ASP A 128 -21.19 8.43 2.25
N ALA A 129 -21.51 8.21 3.53
CA ALA A 129 -21.12 9.09 4.63
C ALA A 129 -19.59 9.22 4.81
N TRP A 130 -18.81 8.28 4.29
CA TRP A 130 -17.35 8.34 4.34
C TRP A 130 -16.74 9.00 3.10
N ARG A 131 -17.55 9.25 2.06
CA ARG A 131 -17.12 9.86 0.80
C ARG A 131 -17.10 11.39 0.93
N TRP A 132 -16.20 12.02 0.23
CA TRP A 132 -16.12 13.46 0.17
C TRP A 132 -17.07 14.02 -0.91
N CYS A 133 -18.05 14.84 -0.52
CA CYS A 133 -19.06 15.40 -1.46
C CYS A 133 -19.66 14.34 -2.40
N ASN A 134 -19.97 13.16 -1.88
CA ASN A 134 -20.46 11.99 -2.65
C ASN A 134 -19.53 11.54 -3.78
N ARG A 135 -18.26 11.95 -3.75
CA ARG A 135 -17.23 11.59 -4.74
C ARG A 135 -16.26 10.56 -4.17
N THR A 136 -15.81 9.66 -5.00
CA THR A 136 -14.68 8.79 -4.71
C THR A 136 -13.39 9.60 -4.78
N VAL A 137 -12.62 9.60 -3.70
CA VAL A 137 -11.30 10.24 -3.66
C VAL A 137 -10.23 9.16 -3.55
N LYS A 138 -9.28 9.19 -4.48
CA LYS A 138 -8.10 8.32 -4.50
C LYS A 138 -6.86 9.15 -4.16
N SER A 139 -6.22 8.83 -3.04
CA SER A 139 -4.99 9.53 -2.60
C SER A 139 -3.76 8.81 -3.12
N VAL A 140 -2.82 9.58 -3.67
CA VAL A 140 -1.57 9.06 -4.25
C VAL A 140 -0.38 9.59 -3.47
N ASP A 141 0.51 8.69 -3.08
CA ASP A 141 1.78 9.08 -2.45
C ASP A 141 2.89 8.06 -2.77
N GLY A 142 4.13 8.52 -2.68
CA GLY A 142 5.31 7.73 -2.96
C GLY A 142 6.17 7.49 -1.72
N SER A 143 6.93 6.40 -1.73
CA SER A 143 7.91 6.10 -0.68
C SER A 143 9.08 5.31 -1.21
N MET A 144 10.17 5.29 -0.43
CA MET A 144 11.34 4.47 -0.71
C MET A 144 11.38 3.29 0.26
N VAL A 145 11.80 2.14 -0.25
CA VAL A 145 12.04 0.93 0.54
C VAL A 145 13.44 0.40 0.24
N SER A 146 14.14 -0.04 1.28
CA SER A 146 15.44 -0.67 1.16
C SER A 146 15.31 -2.19 1.20
N MET A 147 16.30 -2.90 0.68
CA MET A 147 16.28 -4.35 0.61
C MET A 147 17.65 -4.96 0.85
N ALA A 148 17.71 -6.28 0.94
CA ALA A 148 18.94 -7.03 1.15
C ALA A 148 19.99 -6.67 0.09
N ASP A 149 21.23 -6.40 0.54
CA ASP A 149 22.35 -6.05 -0.31
C ASP A 149 22.91 -7.30 -1.00
N THR A 150 22.37 -7.58 -2.18
CA THR A 150 22.81 -8.65 -3.09
C THR A 150 23.12 -8.08 -4.46
N SER A 151 23.97 -8.77 -5.23
CA SER A 151 24.30 -8.34 -6.60
C SER A 151 23.04 -8.24 -7.48
N ALA A 152 22.10 -9.17 -7.35
CA ALA A 152 20.84 -9.18 -8.09
C ALA A 152 19.97 -7.96 -7.74
N ASN A 153 19.81 -7.65 -6.44
CA ASN A 153 19.03 -6.49 -6.01
C ASN A 153 19.72 -5.17 -6.40
N GLN A 154 21.05 -5.08 -6.31
CA GLN A 154 21.80 -3.90 -6.75
C GLN A 154 21.72 -3.65 -8.26
N ALA A 155 21.64 -4.72 -9.07
CA ALA A 155 21.52 -4.61 -10.51
C ALA A 155 20.18 -3.98 -10.92
N GLU A 156 19.07 -4.38 -10.27
CA GLU A 156 17.72 -3.88 -10.61
C GLU A 156 17.35 -2.63 -9.82
N TYR A 157 17.75 -2.55 -8.54
CA TYR A 157 17.44 -1.46 -7.61
C TYR A 157 18.71 -0.85 -7.03
N PRO A 158 19.49 -0.12 -7.83
CA PRO A 158 20.81 0.36 -7.38
C PRO A 158 20.70 1.28 -6.17
N GLN A 159 21.76 1.27 -5.33
CA GLN A 159 21.90 2.16 -4.19
C GLN A 159 21.86 3.65 -4.57
N SER A 160 21.65 4.54 -3.58
CA SER A 160 21.73 5.99 -3.79
C SER A 160 23.12 6.44 -4.29
N ARG A 161 23.13 7.46 -5.17
CA ARG A 161 24.38 8.11 -5.63
C ARG A 161 25.08 8.92 -4.54
N SER A 162 24.37 9.30 -3.49
CA SER A 162 24.94 10.04 -2.37
C SER A 162 25.86 9.19 -1.48
N GLN A 163 25.88 7.86 -1.68
CA GLN A 163 26.72 6.93 -0.95
C GLN A 163 27.79 6.36 -1.86
N ALA A 164 29.01 6.19 -1.32
CA ALA A 164 30.09 5.56 -2.06
C ALA A 164 29.70 4.13 -2.51
N PRO A 165 30.19 3.66 -3.66
CA PRO A 165 29.87 2.35 -4.19
C PRO A 165 30.10 1.21 -3.18
N GLY A 166 29.12 0.34 -3.01
CA GLY A 166 29.16 -0.80 -2.08
C GLY A 166 28.95 -0.46 -0.59
N LEU A 167 28.58 0.78 -0.27
CA LEU A 167 28.19 1.19 1.10
C LEU A 167 26.70 1.40 1.28
N GLY A 168 25.94 1.54 0.20
CA GLY A 168 24.49 1.73 0.23
C GLY A 168 23.72 0.45 -0.01
N PHE A 169 22.54 0.38 0.59
CA PHE A 169 21.56 -0.68 0.27
C PHE A 169 20.85 -0.39 -1.05
N PRO A 170 20.43 -1.44 -1.79
CA PRO A 170 19.53 -1.28 -2.93
C PRO A 170 18.24 -0.58 -2.49
N LEU A 171 17.72 0.32 -3.36
CA LEU A 171 16.56 1.16 -3.08
C LEU A 171 15.52 1.05 -4.20
N ALA A 172 14.31 0.71 -3.86
CA ALA A 172 13.16 0.81 -4.74
C ALA A 172 12.27 1.99 -4.37
N ARG A 173 11.67 2.61 -5.40
CA ARG A 173 10.58 3.58 -5.25
C ARG A 173 9.26 2.85 -5.40
N LEU A 174 8.35 3.10 -4.48
CA LEU A 174 7.00 2.59 -4.47
C LEU A 174 6.04 3.78 -4.60
N VAL A 175 5.06 3.71 -5.50
CA VAL A 175 3.93 4.63 -5.57
C VAL A 175 2.67 3.83 -5.32
N VAL A 176 1.79 4.35 -4.47
CA VAL A 176 0.57 3.66 -4.02
C VAL A 176 -0.63 4.55 -4.21
N VAL A 177 -1.72 3.96 -4.70
CA VAL A 177 -3.04 4.58 -4.80
C VAL A 177 -3.91 4.03 -3.67
N PHE A 178 -4.38 4.90 -2.79
CA PHE A 178 -5.25 4.56 -1.66
C PHE A 178 -6.68 5.06 -1.89
N CYS A 179 -7.67 4.30 -1.48
CA CYS A 179 -9.01 4.82 -1.26
C CYS A 179 -9.02 5.74 -0.04
N LEU A 180 -9.38 7.02 -0.18
CA LEU A 180 -9.38 7.95 0.95
C LEU A 180 -10.39 7.54 2.02
N ALA A 181 -11.58 7.08 1.64
CA ALA A 181 -12.65 6.72 2.57
C ALA A 181 -12.28 5.54 3.48
N THR A 182 -11.73 4.47 2.92
CA THR A 182 -11.44 3.21 3.64
C THR A 182 -9.98 3.07 4.06
N GLY A 183 -9.06 3.72 3.35
CA GLY A 183 -7.62 3.62 3.52
C GLY A 183 -6.98 2.39 2.90
N VAL A 184 -7.71 1.58 2.14
CA VAL A 184 -7.15 0.43 1.45
C VAL A 184 -6.27 0.84 0.27
N VAL A 185 -5.28 0.02 -0.02
CA VAL A 185 -4.48 0.11 -1.25
C VAL A 185 -5.30 -0.47 -2.41
N LEU A 186 -5.48 0.32 -3.46
CA LEU A 186 -6.17 -0.07 -4.68
C LEU A 186 -5.19 -0.54 -5.75
N GLU A 187 -4.04 0.16 -5.85
CA GLU A 187 -3.03 -0.12 -6.86
C GLU A 187 -1.65 0.33 -6.38
N SER A 188 -0.60 -0.27 -6.94
CA SER A 188 0.78 0.12 -6.64
C SER A 188 1.73 -0.13 -7.81
N ALA A 189 2.74 0.71 -7.93
CA ALA A 189 3.85 0.53 -8.86
C ALA A 189 5.19 0.61 -8.14
N ILE A 190 6.13 -0.22 -8.58
CA ILE A 190 7.50 -0.24 -8.06
C ILE A 190 8.49 0.03 -9.21
N GLY A 191 9.53 0.77 -8.91
CA GLY A 191 10.65 0.99 -9.82
C GLY A 191 11.93 1.26 -9.05
N PRO A 192 13.09 1.26 -9.73
CA PRO A 192 14.34 1.66 -9.09
C PRO A 192 14.27 3.12 -8.62
N ALA A 193 14.89 3.43 -7.49
CA ALA A 193 14.96 4.78 -6.97
C ALA A 193 15.79 5.72 -7.85
N ARG A 194 16.59 5.14 -8.75
CA ARG A 194 17.56 5.81 -9.62
C ARG A 194 17.43 5.31 -11.06
N GLY A 195 17.53 6.23 -12.01
CA GLY A 195 17.50 5.93 -13.45
C GLY A 195 16.64 6.93 -14.22
N LYS A 196 16.59 6.76 -15.54
CA LYS A 196 15.66 7.49 -16.41
C LYS A 196 14.25 6.85 -16.28
N LYS A 197 13.21 7.68 -16.33
CA LYS A 197 11.81 7.23 -16.27
C LYS A 197 11.42 6.47 -14.97
N THR A 198 12.13 6.73 -13.85
CA THR A 198 11.90 6.09 -12.55
C THR A 198 11.27 7.04 -11.52
N GLY A 199 10.87 8.23 -11.95
CA GLY A 199 10.23 9.23 -11.08
C GLY A 199 8.84 8.79 -10.61
N GLU A 200 8.37 9.35 -9.49
CA GLU A 200 7.03 9.09 -8.95
C GLU A 200 5.92 9.35 -9.97
N ASN A 201 6.03 10.43 -10.76
CA ASN A 201 5.07 10.74 -11.81
C ASN A 201 5.02 9.66 -12.90
N THR A 202 6.16 9.07 -13.26
CA THR A 202 6.19 7.99 -14.25
C THR A 202 5.52 6.73 -13.72
N LEU A 203 5.80 6.38 -12.46
CA LEU A 203 5.14 5.25 -11.81
C LEU A 203 3.64 5.52 -11.63
N PHE A 204 3.25 6.73 -11.24
CA PHE A 204 1.84 7.08 -11.13
C PHE A 204 1.08 6.98 -12.46
N ARG A 205 1.70 7.43 -13.57
CA ARG A 205 1.08 7.28 -14.90
C ARG A 205 0.79 5.83 -15.27
N SER A 206 1.63 4.88 -14.86
CA SER A 206 1.37 3.45 -15.07
C SER A 206 0.20 2.89 -14.25
N LEU A 207 -0.31 3.67 -13.29
CA LEU A 207 -1.44 3.29 -12.43
C LEU A 207 -2.78 3.91 -12.86
N TRP A 208 -2.80 4.74 -13.90
CA TRP A 208 -4.01 5.49 -14.27
C TRP A 208 -5.19 4.62 -14.74
N ASP A 209 -4.94 3.39 -15.15
CA ASP A 209 -6.01 2.45 -15.51
C ASP A 209 -6.78 1.92 -14.28
N SER A 210 -6.29 2.22 -13.08
CA SER A 210 -7.01 2.00 -11.81
C SER A 210 -7.89 3.18 -11.37
N LEU A 211 -7.91 4.26 -12.16
CA LEU A 211 -8.72 5.45 -11.90
C LEU A 211 -9.95 5.41 -12.81
N ASP A 212 -11.11 5.70 -12.25
CA ASP A 212 -12.37 5.69 -12.94
C ASP A 212 -12.87 7.11 -13.25
N PRO A 213 -13.62 7.33 -14.34
CA PRO A 213 -14.31 8.59 -14.56
C PRO A 213 -15.16 8.98 -13.34
N GLY A 214 -15.07 10.22 -12.92
CA GLY A 214 -15.75 10.70 -11.71
C GLY A 214 -14.89 10.63 -10.43
N ASP A 215 -13.72 10.00 -10.45
CA ASP A 215 -12.78 10.05 -9.32
C ASP A 215 -12.18 11.43 -9.11
N VAL A 216 -11.76 11.69 -7.88
CA VAL A 216 -10.92 12.84 -7.52
C VAL A 216 -9.57 12.33 -7.04
N VAL A 217 -8.49 12.69 -7.72
CA VAL A 217 -7.12 12.34 -7.29
C VAL A 217 -6.59 13.41 -6.37
N LEU A 218 -6.16 13.00 -5.18
CA LEU A 218 -5.55 13.84 -4.15
C LEU A 218 -4.06 13.52 -4.02
N ALA A 219 -3.17 14.50 -4.27
CA ALA A 219 -1.74 14.25 -4.22
C ALA A 219 -0.91 15.49 -3.84
N ASP A 220 0.40 15.28 -3.62
CA ASP A 220 1.37 16.35 -3.31
C ASP A 220 1.79 17.11 -4.59
N ARG A 221 2.57 18.17 -4.40
CA ARG A 221 3.13 19.05 -5.45
C ARG A 221 3.95 18.32 -6.52
N CYS A 222 4.53 17.16 -6.20
CA CYS A 222 5.28 16.35 -7.14
C CYS A 222 4.42 15.94 -8.36
N TYR A 223 3.13 15.72 -8.15
CA TYR A 223 2.17 15.29 -9.16
C TYR A 223 1.51 16.45 -9.92
N CYS A 224 1.77 17.70 -9.53
CA CYS A 224 1.18 18.89 -10.13
C CYS A 224 1.87 19.27 -11.46
N SER A 225 1.59 18.51 -12.50
CA SER A 225 2.05 18.74 -13.87
C SER A 225 0.89 19.18 -14.76
N TYR A 226 1.12 20.16 -15.66
CA TYR A 226 0.11 20.55 -16.65
C TYR A 226 -0.40 19.35 -17.44
N PHE A 227 0.52 18.55 -17.96
CA PHE A 227 0.20 17.41 -18.80
C PHE A 227 -0.58 16.33 -18.06
N ASP A 228 -0.18 16.02 -16.82
CA ASP A 228 -0.86 15.01 -16.02
C ASP A 228 -2.27 15.45 -15.65
N ILE A 229 -2.47 16.73 -15.28
CA ILE A 229 -3.80 17.30 -14.99
C ILE A 229 -4.68 17.27 -16.25
N ALA A 230 -4.16 17.72 -17.40
CA ALA A 230 -4.90 17.74 -18.65
C ALA A 230 -5.32 16.33 -19.10
N MET A 231 -4.43 15.36 -18.99
CA MET A 231 -4.70 13.96 -19.36
C MET A 231 -5.70 13.29 -18.41
N LEU A 232 -5.60 13.54 -17.10
CA LEU A 232 -6.58 13.04 -16.12
C LEU A 232 -7.96 13.67 -16.34
N LYS A 233 -8.03 14.98 -16.59
CA LYS A 233 -9.29 15.66 -16.91
C LYS A 233 -9.95 15.09 -18.16
N ARG A 234 -9.19 14.75 -19.21
CA ARG A 234 -9.71 14.09 -20.42
C ARG A 234 -10.29 12.70 -20.15
N ARG A 235 -9.80 12.02 -19.11
CA ARG A 235 -10.34 10.75 -18.62
C ARG A 235 -11.56 10.92 -17.70
N GLY A 236 -12.06 12.15 -17.52
CA GLY A 236 -13.16 12.45 -16.58
C GLY A 236 -12.75 12.39 -15.12
N ILE A 237 -11.47 12.51 -14.82
CA ILE A 237 -10.90 12.43 -13.47
C ILE A 237 -10.51 13.83 -13.02
N ASP A 238 -11.01 14.24 -11.85
CA ASP A 238 -10.65 15.50 -11.23
C ASP A 238 -9.41 15.37 -10.35
N VAL A 239 -8.75 16.50 -10.09
CA VAL A 239 -7.56 16.55 -9.26
C VAL A 239 -7.65 17.60 -8.16
N VAL A 240 -7.04 17.31 -7.02
CA VAL A 240 -6.76 18.28 -5.95
C VAL A 240 -5.30 18.11 -5.54
N PHE A 241 -4.43 18.95 -6.08
CA PHE A 241 -2.98 18.88 -5.89
C PHE A 241 -2.46 20.13 -5.18
N ARG A 242 -1.35 19.98 -4.48
CA ARG A 242 -0.57 21.14 -4.06
C ARG A 242 0.10 21.75 -5.28
N LEU A 243 0.01 23.08 -5.41
CA LEU A 243 0.65 23.81 -6.51
C LEU A 243 2.17 23.57 -6.49
N HIS A 244 2.74 23.31 -7.67
CA HIS A 244 4.18 23.12 -7.81
C HIS A 244 4.92 24.42 -7.47
N GLN A 245 6.04 24.32 -6.77
CA GLN A 245 6.80 25.47 -6.26
C GLN A 245 7.33 26.44 -7.33
N GLN A 246 7.47 25.98 -8.57
CA GLN A 246 7.86 26.83 -9.71
C GLN A 246 6.71 27.68 -10.24
N ARG A 247 5.46 27.39 -9.86
CA ARG A 247 4.30 28.20 -10.24
C ARG A 247 3.97 29.17 -9.12
N LYS A 248 3.95 30.44 -9.46
CA LYS A 248 3.51 31.49 -8.53
C LYS A 248 2.00 31.60 -8.59
N CYS A 249 1.36 31.74 -7.43
CA CYS A 249 -0.05 32.00 -7.30
C CYS A 249 -0.28 33.50 -7.10
N ASP A 250 -0.81 34.18 -8.11
CA ASP A 250 -1.21 35.59 -8.03
C ASP A 250 -2.74 35.69 -8.12
N PHE A 251 -3.40 36.04 -7.05
CA PHE A 251 -4.86 36.10 -6.96
C PHE A 251 -5.47 37.36 -7.60
N ARG A 252 -4.69 38.18 -8.33
CA ARG A 252 -5.15 39.34 -9.10
C ARG A 252 -5.41 39.01 -10.56
N CYS A 253 -4.90 37.90 -11.07
CA CYS A 253 -4.82 37.61 -12.50
C CYS A 253 -5.95 36.70 -13.03
N GLY A 254 -6.77 36.09 -12.16
CA GLY A 254 -7.80 35.14 -12.55
C GLY A 254 -9.23 35.64 -12.33
N ARG A 255 -10.21 34.86 -12.79
CA ARG A 255 -11.60 35.07 -12.45
C ARG A 255 -11.82 34.75 -10.98
N ARG A 256 -12.10 35.80 -10.22
CA ARG A 256 -12.22 35.71 -8.75
C ARG A 256 -13.49 34.95 -8.36
N LEU A 257 -13.36 33.95 -7.48
CA LEU A 257 -14.44 33.22 -6.83
C LEU A 257 -14.64 33.68 -5.36
N GLY A 258 -13.57 34.19 -4.73
CA GLY A 258 -13.58 34.64 -3.35
C GLY A 258 -12.21 35.14 -2.89
N ARG A 259 -12.03 35.31 -1.58
CA ARG A 259 -10.73 35.71 -1.03
C ARG A 259 -9.71 34.58 -1.18
N GLU A 260 -8.62 34.83 -1.92
CA GLU A 260 -7.57 33.84 -2.21
C GLU A 260 -8.15 32.57 -2.87
N ASP A 261 -9.09 32.76 -3.83
CA ASP A 261 -9.77 31.71 -4.59
C ASP A 261 -10.14 32.24 -5.97
N GLN A 262 -9.62 31.65 -7.03
CA GLN A 262 -9.77 32.11 -8.41
C GLN A 262 -9.67 30.97 -9.42
N ILE A 263 -10.24 31.17 -10.60
CA ILE A 263 -9.99 30.35 -11.78
C ILE A 263 -8.97 31.06 -12.66
N VAL A 264 -7.95 30.31 -13.10
CA VAL A 264 -6.92 30.80 -14.00
C VAL A 264 -6.79 29.87 -15.18
N THR A 265 -6.36 30.42 -16.30
CA THR A 265 -6.06 29.67 -17.51
C THR A 265 -4.54 29.46 -17.60
N TRP A 266 -4.10 28.21 -17.63
CA TRP A 266 -2.71 27.85 -17.87
C TRP A 266 -2.46 27.60 -19.34
N ALA A 267 -1.43 28.18 -19.90
CA ALA A 267 -0.95 27.85 -21.25
C ALA A 267 -0.16 26.53 -21.24
N ARG A 268 -0.31 25.74 -22.31
CA ARG A 268 0.41 24.49 -22.51
C ARG A 268 1.92 24.73 -22.61
N PRO A 269 2.75 24.11 -21.75
CA PRO A 269 4.19 24.19 -21.86
C PRO A 269 4.69 23.46 -23.12
N GLY A 270 5.96 23.69 -23.48
CA GLY A 270 6.62 22.92 -24.53
C GLY A 270 6.59 21.42 -24.26
N ARG A 271 6.64 20.62 -25.33
CA ARG A 271 6.54 19.16 -25.27
C ARG A 271 7.64 18.57 -24.38
N PRO A 272 7.29 17.81 -23.33
CA PRO A 272 8.30 17.16 -22.50
C PRO A 272 8.90 15.94 -23.22
N ALA A 273 10.14 15.60 -22.90
CA ALA A 273 10.87 14.52 -23.55
C ALA A 273 10.24 13.11 -23.41
N TRP A 274 9.38 12.92 -22.41
CA TRP A 274 8.70 11.64 -22.18
C TRP A 274 7.41 11.45 -22.99
N MET A 275 6.89 12.53 -23.63
CA MET A 275 5.63 12.53 -24.37
C MET A 275 5.92 12.53 -25.88
N ASP A 276 5.28 11.64 -26.63
CA ASP A 276 5.35 11.63 -28.10
C ASP A 276 4.58 12.83 -28.70
N LYS A 277 4.83 13.11 -30.00
CA LYS A 277 4.24 14.27 -30.68
C LYS A 277 2.74 14.15 -30.82
N ALA A 278 2.23 12.95 -31.16
CA ALA A 278 0.81 12.74 -31.37
C ALA A 278 0.00 12.94 -30.08
N THR A 279 0.49 12.41 -28.95
CA THR A 279 -0.10 12.65 -27.63
C THR A 279 -0.05 14.13 -27.26
N TYR A 280 1.09 14.83 -27.51
CA TYR A 280 1.21 16.26 -27.22
C TYR A 280 0.21 17.11 -27.99
N GLU A 281 0.00 16.84 -29.28
CA GLU A 281 -0.95 17.57 -30.14
C GLU A 281 -2.40 17.41 -29.66
N GLN A 282 -2.73 16.31 -28.99
CA GLN A 282 -4.04 16.09 -28.41
C GLN A 282 -4.25 16.81 -27.06
N ILE A 283 -3.19 17.32 -26.42
CA ILE A 283 -3.32 18.07 -25.16
C ILE A 283 -3.83 19.48 -25.47
N PRO A 284 -4.83 19.99 -24.73
CA PRO A 284 -5.36 21.34 -24.95
C PRO A 284 -4.24 22.39 -24.87
N GLU A 285 -4.34 23.45 -25.65
CA GLU A 285 -3.41 24.60 -25.61
C GLU A 285 -3.56 25.40 -24.31
N THR A 286 -4.75 25.37 -23.74
CA THR A 286 -5.04 26.04 -22.48
C THR A 286 -5.77 25.09 -21.53
N LEU A 287 -5.60 25.26 -20.25
CA LEU A 287 -6.24 24.49 -19.20
C LEU A 287 -6.75 25.42 -18.11
N GLU A 288 -8.08 25.46 -17.93
CA GLU A 288 -8.67 26.14 -16.79
C GLU A 288 -8.49 25.30 -15.54
N VAL A 289 -7.96 25.93 -14.49
CA VAL A 289 -7.81 25.35 -13.17
C VAL A 289 -8.21 26.37 -12.10
N ARG A 290 -8.74 25.86 -10.99
CA ARG A 290 -9.01 26.68 -9.81
C ARG A 290 -7.79 26.64 -8.90
N GLN A 291 -7.33 27.82 -8.49
CA GLN A 291 -6.26 28.01 -7.52
C GLN A 291 -6.84 28.59 -6.24
N LEU A 292 -6.51 28.01 -5.11
CA LEU A 292 -6.95 28.48 -3.82
C LEU A 292 -5.85 28.37 -2.77
N ARG A 293 -5.84 29.33 -1.83
CA ARG A 293 -4.90 29.34 -0.71
C ARG A 293 -5.57 28.80 0.55
N VAL A 294 -4.99 27.74 1.08
CA VAL A 294 -5.41 27.09 2.31
C VAL A 294 -4.49 27.53 3.45
N ARG A 295 -5.05 28.06 4.52
CA ARG A 295 -4.31 28.36 5.75
C ARG A 295 -4.37 27.18 6.70
N VAL A 296 -3.21 26.79 7.24
CA VAL A 296 -3.09 25.72 8.23
C VAL A 296 -2.89 26.40 9.59
N GLU A 297 -3.96 26.50 10.35
CA GLU A 297 -3.96 27.18 11.66
C GLU A 297 -3.53 26.28 12.81
N THR A 298 -3.27 24.99 12.53
CA THR A 298 -2.88 24.01 13.55
C THR A 298 -1.50 24.31 14.12
N ARG A 299 -1.40 24.52 15.43
CA ARG A 299 -0.12 24.71 16.15
C ARG A 299 0.83 23.55 15.88
N GLY A 300 2.13 23.84 15.74
CA GLY A 300 3.17 22.84 15.47
C GLY A 300 3.38 22.48 14.01
N PHE A 301 2.50 22.89 13.08
CA PHE A 301 2.75 22.73 11.65
C PHE A 301 3.70 23.81 11.12
N ARG A 302 4.75 23.38 10.39
CA ARG A 302 5.70 24.33 9.74
C ARG A 302 5.07 25.09 8.59
N THR A 303 4.20 24.41 7.82
CA THR A 303 3.56 24.98 6.64
C THR A 303 2.28 25.68 7.08
N ARG A 304 2.32 26.99 7.13
CA ARG A 304 1.15 27.82 7.49
C ARG A 304 0.21 28.09 6.32
N VAL A 305 0.73 28.01 5.11
CA VAL A 305 0.01 28.34 3.88
C VAL A 305 0.32 27.29 2.82
N VAL A 306 -0.71 26.80 2.15
CA VAL A 306 -0.61 25.86 1.03
C VAL A 306 -1.46 26.38 -0.12
N ASP A 307 -0.83 26.57 -1.27
CA ASP A 307 -1.56 26.85 -2.50
C ASP A 307 -1.96 25.51 -3.15
N VAL A 308 -3.25 25.36 -3.41
CA VAL A 308 -3.87 24.16 -3.99
C VAL A 308 -4.38 24.49 -5.37
N VAL A 309 -4.23 23.57 -6.29
CA VAL A 309 -4.81 23.60 -7.64
C VAL A 309 -5.78 22.45 -7.82
N THR A 310 -6.91 22.73 -8.49
CA THR A 310 -7.94 21.73 -8.75
C THR A 310 -8.64 21.97 -10.08
N THR A 311 -9.18 20.89 -10.65
CA THR A 311 -10.09 20.95 -11.82
C THR A 311 -11.57 21.09 -11.43
N LEU A 312 -11.89 21.09 -10.13
CA LEU A 312 -13.22 21.34 -9.58
C LEU A 312 -13.50 22.83 -9.58
N LEU A 313 -14.06 23.34 -10.70
CA LEU A 313 -14.19 24.78 -10.96
C LEU A 313 -15.41 25.39 -10.29
N ASP A 314 -16.47 24.63 -10.06
CA ASP A 314 -17.70 25.11 -9.47
C ASP A 314 -17.52 25.36 -7.96
N ALA A 315 -17.64 26.64 -7.55
CA ALA A 315 -17.45 27.05 -6.17
C ALA A 315 -18.70 26.88 -5.29
N GLU A 316 -19.86 26.71 -5.90
CA GLU A 316 -21.13 26.46 -5.18
C GLU A 316 -21.20 24.99 -4.78
N ILE A 317 -20.84 24.07 -5.68
CA ILE A 317 -20.78 22.62 -5.42
C ILE A 317 -19.57 22.28 -4.52
N TYR A 318 -18.40 22.85 -4.85
CA TYR A 318 -17.15 22.56 -4.14
C TYR A 318 -16.59 23.83 -3.50
N THR A 319 -17.06 24.15 -2.30
CA THR A 319 -16.62 25.35 -1.59
C THR A 319 -15.12 25.30 -1.28
N LYS A 320 -14.50 26.50 -1.11
CA LYS A 320 -13.10 26.60 -0.67
C LYS A 320 -12.84 25.82 0.61
N ALA A 321 -13.76 25.86 1.56
CA ALA A 321 -13.65 25.14 2.83
C ALA A 321 -13.63 23.61 2.66
N GLN A 322 -14.48 23.08 1.77
CA GLN A 322 -14.50 21.65 1.45
C GLN A 322 -13.20 21.21 0.78
N ILE A 323 -12.70 21.94 -0.23
CA ILE A 323 -11.42 21.61 -0.89
C ILE A 323 -10.25 21.71 0.11
N ALA A 324 -10.24 22.72 0.97
CA ALA A 324 -9.23 22.87 2.01
C ALA A 324 -9.27 21.72 3.02
N SER A 325 -10.47 21.27 3.40
CA SER A 325 -10.66 20.09 4.24
C SER A 325 -10.19 18.81 3.57
N LEU A 326 -10.52 18.62 2.28
CA LEU A 326 -10.04 17.49 1.50
C LEU A 326 -8.50 17.48 1.40
N TYR A 327 -7.90 18.63 1.08
CA TYR A 327 -6.44 18.68 0.95
C TYR A 327 -5.72 18.35 2.27
N ARG A 328 -6.27 18.73 3.42
CA ARG A 328 -5.74 18.31 4.73
C ARG A 328 -5.74 16.79 4.92
N GLN A 329 -6.72 16.09 4.35
CA GLN A 329 -6.80 14.62 4.43
C GLN A 329 -5.71 13.90 3.62
N ARG A 330 -4.97 14.60 2.73
CA ARG A 330 -3.78 14.03 2.07
C ARG A 330 -2.79 13.40 3.07
N TRP A 331 -2.70 13.97 4.26
CA TRP A 331 -1.86 13.43 5.33
C TRP A 331 -2.16 11.97 5.68
N HIS A 332 -3.35 11.49 5.40
CA HIS A 332 -3.68 10.08 5.62
C HIS A 332 -2.82 9.13 4.78
N ALA A 333 -2.44 9.49 3.56
CA ALA A 333 -1.55 8.65 2.75
C ALA A 333 -0.15 8.47 3.41
N GLU A 334 0.38 9.52 4.05
CA GLU A 334 1.63 9.43 4.81
C GLU A 334 1.49 8.50 6.04
N LEU A 335 0.33 8.53 6.72
CA LEU A 335 0.03 7.63 7.84
C LEU A 335 -0.16 6.18 7.38
N ASP A 336 -0.77 5.97 6.22
CA ASP A 336 -0.95 4.67 5.60
C ASP A 336 0.41 4.06 5.21
N LEU A 337 1.27 4.84 4.53
CA LEU A 337 2.63 4.44 4.22
C LEU A 337 3.46 4.16 5.48
N ARG A 338 3.26 4.95 6.55
CA ARG A 338 3.88 4.68 7.85
C ARG A 338 3.40 3.35 8.44
N SER A 339 2.12 3.03 8.36
CA SER A 339 1.57 1.74 8.83
C SER A 339 2.17 0.58 8.05
N ILE A 340 2.28 0.70 6.73
CA ILE A 340 2.91 -0.30 5.86
C ILE A 340 4.41 -0.44 6.19
N LYS A 341 5.15 0.65 6.30
CA LYS A 341 6.60 0.63 6.48
C LYS A 341 7.02 0.28 7.91
N VAL A 342 6.39 0.91 8.91
CA VAL A 342 6.83 0.82 10.30
C VAL A 342 6.09 -0.28 11.06
N VAL A 343 4.75 -0.34 10.94
CA VAL A 343 3.96 -1.33 11.69
C VAL A 343 4.12 -2.72 11.06
N LEU A 344 3.99 -2.82 9.73
CA LEU A 344 4.25 -4.08 9.00
C LEU A 344 5.72 -4.24 8.58
N GLY A 345 6.60 -3.27 8.86
CA GLY A 345 8.06 -3.35 8.70
C GLY A 345 8.56 -3.49 7.26
N MET A 346 7.85 -2.92 6.27
CA MET A 346 8.26 -2.93 4.86
C MET A 346 9.39 -1.94 4.54
N ASP A 347 9.84 -1.12 5.47
CA ASP A 347 10.96 -0.20 5.29
C ASP A 347 12.27 -0.92 4.96
N VAL A 348 12.43 -2.17 5.43
CA VAL A 348 13.56 -3.05 5.15
C VAL A 348 13.05 -4.41 4.67
N LEU A 349 13.10 -4.64 3.35
CA LEU A 349 12.72 -5.90 2.73
C LEU A 349 13.85 -6.93 2.92
N ARG A 350 13.47 -8.18 3.12
CA ARG A 350 14.41 -9.27 3.49
C ARG A 350 14.77 -10.17 2.31
N CYS A 351 14.04 -10.11 1.22
CA CYS A 351 14.23 -10.97 0.08
C CYS A 351 15.51 -10.62 -0.70
N LYS A 352 16.19 -11.65 -1.22
CA LYS A 352 17.53 -11.57 -1.81
C LYS A 352 17.52 -11.43 -3.34
N THR A 353 16.36 -11.55 -3.98
CA THR A 353 16.20 -11.42 -5.43
C THR A 353 15.08 -10.46 -5.78
N PRO A 354 15.17 -9.72 -6.90
CA PRO A 354 14.15 -8.75 -7.30
C PRO A 354 12.74 -9.34 -7.41
N ALA A 355 12.59 -10.53 -7.98
CA ALA A 355 11.32 -11.24 -8.07
C ALA A 355 10.71 -11.49 -6.68
N MET A 356 11.50 -11.95 -5.72
CA MET A 356 11.03 -12.16 -4.36
C MET A 356 10.77 -10.86 -3.61
N VAL A 357 11.51 -9.79 -3.90
CA VAL A 357 11.25 -8.43 -3.38
C VAL A 357 9.87 -7.95 -3.82
N ARG A 358 9.52 -8.09 -5.11
CA ARG A 358 8.19 -7.72 -5.61
C ARG A 358 7.08 -8.52 -4.94
N LYS A 359 7.28 -9.83 -4.74
CA LYS A 359 6.33 -10.68 -4.00
C LYS A 359 6.19 -10.25 -2.53
N GLU A 360 7.28 -9.91 -1.86
CA GLU A 360 7.28 -9.44 -0.47
C GLU A 360 6.52 -8.12 -0.34
N ILE A 361 6.71 -7.17 -1.27
CA ILE A 361 5.96 -5.91 -1.32
C ILE A 361 4.47 -6.20 -1.53
N GLY A 362 4.11 -6.92 -2.58
CA GLY A 362 2.71 -7.22 -2.89
C GLY A 362 1.99 -7.93 -1.74
N MET A 363 2.65 -8.91 -1.09
CA MET A 363 2.08 -9.61 0.05
C MET A 363 1.97 -8.74 1.29
N THR A 364 2.91 -7.79 1.52
CA THR A 364 2.80 -6.83 2.63
C THR A 364 1.64 -5.86 2.39
N LEU A 365 1.43 -5.42 1.14
CA LEU A 365 0.28 -4.58 0.79
C LEU A 365 -1.04 -5.34 0.91
N ALA A 366 -1.07 -6.64 0.56
CA ALA A 366 -2.24 -7.50 0.80
C ALA A 366 -2.52 -7.65 2.31
N ALA A 367 -1.49 -7.89 3.12
CA ALA A 367 -1.61 -7.94 4.59
C ALA A 367 -2.11 -6.61 5.17
N TYR A 368 -1.64 -5.48 4.65
CA TYR A 368 -2.15 -4.17 5.01
C TYR A 368 -3.66 -4.05 4.69
N ASN A 369 -4.08 -4.48 3.50
CA ASN A 369 -5.49 -4.45 3.10
C ASN A 369 -6.37 -5.37 3.96
N VAL A 370 -5.87 -6.52 4.43
CA VAL A 370 -6.59 -7.38 5.39
C VAL A 370 -6.92 -6.61 6.68
N ILE A 371 -5.95 -5.90 7.26
CA ILE A 371 -6.19 -5.11 8.47
C ILE A 371 -7.17 -3.95 8.19
N ARG A 372 -7.04 -3.28 7.04
CA ARG A 372 -8.00 -2.26 6.64
C ARG A 372 -9.41 -2.82 6.45
N ALA A 373 -9.54 -4.02 5.90
CA ALA A 373 -10.84 -4.69 5.76
C ALA A 373 -11.50 -4.97 7.11
N LEU A 374 -10.72 -5.39 8.11
CA LEU A 374 -11.21 -5.53 9.50
C LEU A 374 -11.69 -4.19 10.06
N MET A 375 -10.92 -3.12 9.87
CA MET A 375 -11.30 -1.79 10.33
C MET A 375 -12.58 -1.28 9.63
N VAL A 376 -12.73 -1.52 8.32
CA VAL A 376 -13.94 -1.18 7.56
C VAL A 376 -15.15 -1.97 8.09
N ARG A 377 -14.97 -3.27 8.35
CA ARG A 377 -16.02 -4.12 8.90
C ARG A 377 -16.46 -3.65 10.31
N ALA A 378 -15.49 -3.37 11.17
CA ALA A 378 -15.75 -2.82 12.51
C ALA A 378 -16.46 -1.46 12.45
N ALA A 379 -16.02 -0.58 11.57
CA ALA A 379 -16.61 0.74 11.38
C ALA A 379 -18.08 0.67 10.93
N ARG A 380 -18.39 -0.18 9.93
CA ARG A 380 -19.76 -0.38 9.45
C ARG A 380 -20.69 -0.93 10.54
N LYS A 381 -20.18 -1.91 11.29
CA LYS A 381 -21.00 -2.58 12.33
C LYS A 381 -21.33 -1.67 13.50
N HIS A 382 -20.43 -0.76 13.87
CA HIS A 382 -20.52 0.09 15.04
C HIS A 382 -20.69 1.58 14.73
N ASP A 383 -21.08 1.92 13.49
CA ASP A 383 -21.29 3.31 13.03
C ASP A 383 -20.09 4.21 13.35
N ARG A 384 -18.92 3.80 12.87
CA ARG A 384 -17.65 4.53 13.03
C ARG A 384 -17.07 4.94 11.67
N ILE A 385 -16.12 5.86 11.71
CA ILE A 385 -15.35 6.25 10.51
C ILE A 385 -14.07 5.40 10.46
N PRO A 386 -13.84 4.58 9.40
CA PRO A 386 -12.68 3.68 9.34
C PRO A 386 -11.35 4.39 9.50
N ARG A 387 -11.27 5.66 9.05
CA ARG A 387 -10.05 6.48 9.12
C ARG A 387 -9.70 6.97 10.52
N ARG A 388 -10.60 6.86 11.47
CA ARG A 388 -10.36 7.21 12.88
C ARG A 388 -9.88 6.02 13.71
N LEU A 389 -10.03 4.79 13.23
CA LEU A 389 -9.64 3.59 13.95
C LEU A 389 -8.14 3.36 13.94
N SER A 390 -7.61 2.71 14.97
CA SER A 390 -6.20 2.41 15.15
C SER A 390 -5.77 1.20 14.30
N PHE A 391 -4.94 1.42 13.29
CA PHE A 391 -4.36 0.34 12.48
C PHE A 391 -3.53 -0.64 13.33
N LYS A 392 -2.74 -0.11 14.26
CA LYS A 392 -1.92 -0.94 15.15
C LYS A 392 -2.80 -1.75 16.12
N GLY A 393 -3.85 -1.14 16.66
CA GLY A 393 -4.81 -1.83 17.53
C GLY A 393 -5.55 -2.94 16.80
N ALA A 394 -6.03 -2.70 15.57
CA ALA A 394 -6.67 -3.71 14.76
C ALA A 394 -5.74 -4.90 14.45
N LEU A 395 -4.46 -4.65 14.14
CA LEU A 395 -3.46 -5.70 13.97
C LEU A 395 -3.23 -6.47 15.27
N GLN A 396 -3.13 -5.79 16.41
CA GLN A 396 -2.93 -6.43 17.72
C GLN A 396 -4.14 -7.28 18.12
N SER A 397 -5.36 -6.81 17.88
CA SER A 397 -6.59 -7.58 18.09
C SER A 397 -6.58 -8.86 17.26
N LEU A 398 -6.32 -8.76 15.94
CA LEU A 398 -6.24 -9.94 15.08
C LEU A 398 -5.19 -10.94 15.59
N LEU A 399 -3.99 -10.49 15.90
CA LEU A 399 -2.90 -11.36 16.37
C LEU A 399 -3.19 -11.98 17.75
N GLY A 400 -3.81 -11.24 18.66
CA GLY A 400 -4.16 -11.69 20.00
C GLY A 400 -5.23 -12.79 19.99
N PHE A 401 -6.18 -12.71 19.07
CA PHE A 401 -7.27 -13.67 18.96
C PHE A 401 -7.00 -14.82 17.97
N ALA A 402 -5.93 -14.77 17.18
CA ALA A 402 -5.68 -15.71 16.10
C ALA A 402 -5.71 -17.19 16.50
N GLU A 403 -5.12 -17.55 17.65
CA GLU A 403 -5.16 -18.94 18.15
C GLU A 403 -6.54 -19.35 18.61
N LYS A 404 -7.24 -18.45 19.32
CA LYS A 404 -8.61 -18.73 19.80
C LYS A 404 -9.58 -18.89 18.64
N LEU A 405 -9.47 -18.07 17.60
CA LEU A 405 -10.27 -18.21 16.39
C LEU A 405 -10.06 -19.58 15.73
N ARG A 406 -8.80 -20.04 15.66
CA ARG A 406 -8.44 -21.32 15.08
C ARG A 406 -9.00 -22.53 15.85
N GLU A 407 -8.98 -22.47 17.19
CA GLU A 407 -9.33 -23.59 18.06
C GLU A 407 -10.82 -23.67 18.42
N SER A 408 -11.61 -22.68 17.97
CA SER A 408 -13.02 -22.56 18.35
C SER A 408 -13.96 -23.20 17.31
N SER A 409 -15.13 -23.69 17.79
CA SER A 409 -16.25 -24.05 16.91
C SER A 409 -16.74 -22.84 16.09
N ALA A 410 -17.54 -23.07 15.05
CA ALA A 410 -18.07 -22.01 14.20
C ALA A 410 -18.82 -20.95 15.01
N GLU A 411 -19.74 -21.36 15.89
CA GLU A 411 -20.54 -20.47 16.75
C GLU A 411 -19.66 -19.61 17.67
N LYS A 412 -18.62 -20.24 18.26
CA LYS A 412 -17.69 -19.54 19.12
C LYS A 412 -16.78 -18.59 18.33
N ARG A 413 -16.44 -18.91 17.08
CA ARG A 413 -15.72 -18.02 16.18
C ARG A 413 -16.52 -16.76 15.88
N ASP A 414 -17.82 -16.90 15.58
CA ASP A 414 -18.70 -15.76 15.32
C ASP A 414 -18.75 -14.82 16.54
N TRP A 415 -18.91 -15.38 17.72
CA TRP A 415 -18.87 -14.59 18.97
C TRP A 415 -17.50 -13.91 19.19
N LEU A 416 -16.38 -14.59 18.92
CA LEU A 416 -15.05 -13.99 19.02
C LEU A 416 -14.86 -12.85 18.00
N TRP A 417 -15.43 -13.00 16.80
CA TRP A 417 -15.41 -11.93 15.80
C TRP A 417 -16.19 -10.70 16.26
N GLU A 418 -17.32 -10.87 16.96
CA GLU A 418 -18.05 -9.76 17.54
C GLU A 418 -17.16 -8.97 18.50
N ILE A 419 -16.50 -9.65 19.43
CA ILE A 419 -15.58 -9.01 20.40
C ILE A 419 -14.41 -8.31 19.70
N ILE A 420 -13.82 -8.94 18.68
CA ILE A 420 -12.72 -8.36 17.91
C ILE A 420 -13.17 -7.07 17.23
N LEU A 421 -14.33 -7.10 16.56
CA LEU A 421 -14.85 -5.93 15.83
C LEU A 421 -15.23 -4.79 16.77
N GLU A 422 -15.83 -5.09 17.89
CA GLU A 422 -16.13 -4.10 18.94
C GLU A 422 -14.84 -3.49 19.51
N GLY A 423 -13.86 -4.32 19.84
CA GLY A 423 -12.55 -3.86 20.32
C GLY A 423 -11.84 -2.95 19.30
N ILE A 424 -11.89 -3.28 18.01
CA ILE A 424 -11.35 -2.44 16.94
C ILE A 424 -12.13 -1.13 16.82
N ALA A 425 -13.47 -1.16 16.92
CA ALA A 425 -14.32 0.03 16.81
C ALA A 425 -14.10 1.01 17.98
N ASN A 426 -13.75 0.50 19.15
CA ASN A 426 -13.47 1.30 20.34
C ASN A 426 -12.02 1.82 20.42
N ASP A 427 -11.08 1.30 19.59
CA ASP A 427 -9.69 1.75 19.54
C ASP A 427 -9.52 2.87 18.49
N GLU A 428 -10.01 4.05 18.84
CA GLU A 428 -9.84 5.24 17.99
C GLU A 428 -8.46 5.89 18.19
N VAL A 429 -7.91 6.45 17.10
CA VAL A 429 -6.68 7.26 17.17
C VAL A 429 -6.97 8.55 17.91
N GLY A 430 -6.34 8.73 19.07
CA GLY A 430 -6.53 9.91 19.90
C GLY A 430 -6.24 11.22 19.15
N ASN A 431 -7.19 12.15 19.22
CA ASN A 431 -6.98 13.50 18.73
C ASN A 431 -6.10 14.26 19.72
N ARG A 432 -4.95 14.77 19.25
CA ARG A 432 -4.01 15.57 20.05
C ARG A 432 -3.80 16.93 19.39
N PRO A 433 -4.78 17.83 19.42
CA PRO A 433 -4.80 19.06 18.62
C PRO A 433 -3.64 20.01 18.92
N ASP A 434 -3.16 20.06 20.17
CA ASP A 434 -2.12 21.00 20.60
C ASP A 434 -0.73 20.39 20.74
N ARG A 435 -0.53 19.20 20.18
CA ARG A 435 0.76 18.51 20.26
C ARG A 435 1.79 19.20 19.38
N ILE A 436 2.79 19.82 20.02
CA ILE A 436 3.96 20.40 19.38
C ILE A 436 5.15 19.47 19.67
N GLU A 437 5.67 18.80 18.64
CA GLU A 437 6.81 17.89 18.77
C GLU A 437 8.00 18.41 17.97
N PRO A 438 9.20 18.46 18.57
CA PRO A 438 10.40 18.75 17.81
C PRO A 438 10.67 17.64 16.80
N ARG A 439 10.96 17.99 15.55
CA ARG A 439 11.37 17.02 14.51
C ARG A 439 12.83 16.58 14.72
N ALA A 440 13.14 16.16 15.95
CA ALA A 440 14.45 15.71 16.37
C ALA A 440 14.30 14.47 17.25
N ARG A 441 15.30 13.64 17.24
CA ARG A 441 15.37 12.45 18.11
C ARG A 441 16.70 12.42 18.86
N LYS A 442 16.70 11.89 20.07
CA LYS A 442 17.92 11.55 20.78
C LYS A 442 18.67 10.45 20.05
N ARG A 443 19.97 10.63 19.87
CA ARG A 443 20.83 9.61 19.26
C ARG A 443 20.99 8.46 20.25
N ARG A 444 20.71 7.23 19.79
CA ARG A 444 21.07 6.04 20.56
C ARG A 444 22.46 5.57 20.12
N PRO A 445 23.36 5.25 21.03
CA PRO A 445 24.65 4.63 20.72
C PRO A 445 24.43 3.36 19.89
N LYS A 446 25.29 3.10 18.94
CA LYS A 446 25.34 1.84 18.20
C LYS A 446 26.62 1.09 18.57
N PRO A 447 26.56 -0.26 18.67
CA PRO A 447 27.72 -1.05 19.11
C PRO A 447 28.89 -1.00 18.11
N TYR A 448 28.61 -0.68 16.85
CA TYR A 448 29.62 -0.65 15.78
C TYR A 448 29.57 0.67 15.00
N PRO A 449 30.72 1.19 14.54
CA PRO A 449 30.76 2.32 13.61
C PRO A 449 30.19 1.96 12.25
N LEU A 450 29.88 2.97 11.44
CA LEU A 450 29.49 2.76 10.06
C LEU A 450 30.68 2.26 9.25
N LEU A 451 30.40 1.37 8.28
CA LEU A 451 31.41 0.94 7.32
C LEU A 451 31.88 2.12 6.47
N THR A 452 33.20 2.29 6.36
CA THR A 452 33.87 3.27 5.48
C THR A 452 34.36 2.64 4.18
N LYS A 453 34.39 1.31 4.10
CA LYS A 453 34.74 0.49 2.93
C LYS A 453 33.70 -0.59 2.72
N PRO A 454 33.50 -1.10 1.49
CA PRO A 454 32.62 -2.24 1.24
C PRO A 454 32.92 -3.42 2.18
N ARG A 455 31.87 -4.09 2.67
CA ARG A 455 31.98 -5.17 3.69
C ARG A 455 33.00 -6.26 3.31
N LYS A 456 33.08 -6.62 2.02
CA LYS A 456 34.07 -7.61 1.54
C LYS A 456 35.49 -7.10 1.79
N GLN A 457 35.80 -5.86 1.40
CA GLN A 457 37.12 -5.26 1.58
C GLN A 457 37.48 -5.09 3.08
N ALA A 458 36.50 -4.70 3.91
CA ALA A 458 36.70 -4.61 5.37
C ALA A 458 37.04 -5.97 5.98
N ARG A 459 36.33 -7.04 5.56
CA ARG A 459 36.59 -8.41 6.01
C ARG A 459 37.94 -8.93 5.51
N ASP A 460 38.30 -8.66 4.28
CA ASP A 460 39.59 -9.11 3.72
C ASP A 460 40.78 -8.37 4.41
N ALA A 461 40.59 -7.10 4.81
CA ALA A 461 41.56 -6.38 5.59
C ALA A 461 41.76 -6.99 7.01
N LEU A 462 40.68 -7.40 7.67
CA LEU A 462 40.79 -8.09 8.96
C LEU A 462 41.52 -9.44 8.86
N ARG A 463 41.25 -10.22 7.78
CA ARG A 463 41.92 -11.51 7.54
C ARG A 463 43.41 -11.38 7.23
N LYS A 464 43.85 -10.23 6.73
CA LYS A 464 45.27 -9.96 6.47
C LYS A 464 46.00 -9.43 7.71
N ALA A 465 45.24 -8.95 8.70
CA ALA A 465 45.79 -8.41 9.94
C ALA A 465 45.79 -9.43 11.08
N SER A 466 45.09 -10.54 10.93
CA SER A 466 45.11 -11.75 11.76
C SER A 466 46.03 -12.81 11.20
#